data_248a009f6b1caaabfdad7228e1742246
#
_entry.id   248a009f6b1caaabfdad7228e1742246
#
_cell.length_a   1.000
_cell.length_b   1.000
_cell.length_c   1.000
_cell.angle_alpha   90.00
_cell.angle_beta   90.00
_cell.angle_gamma   90.00
#
_symmetry.space_group_name_H-M   'P 1'
#
loop_
_entity.id
_entity.type
_entity.pdbx_description
1 polymer ?
#
loop_
_entity_poly.entity_id
_entity_poly.type
_entity_poly.pdbx_seq_one_letter_code
_entity_poly.pdbx_strand_id
1 'polypeptide(L)'
;MNPELGFSKALEAIEPIADEAPIVLIDGRTGSGKTDFALNLQNELFRILDQAPRLISMDDLYPGWGGLNEGALYLLRHILIPLSKNQTAYWNRYDWHAKSREGKLTSFSGGTPLIVEGCGSLSMASRELSDYAIWISAPEQIRRERFSERDGGIFDEFYEKWSSQEDEFYSTHRSAELSNLRIENP
;
A
#
# COMPACT_ATOMS: atom_id res chain seq x y z
N MET A 1 -7.59 -4.92 16.29
CA MET A 1 -7.50 -6.38 16.49
C MET A 1 -6.07 -6.81 16.24
N ASN A 2 -5.64 -7.97 16.76
CA ASN A 2 -4.28 -8.45 16.55
C ASN A 2 -4.03 -8.90 15.09
N PRO A 3 -2.74 -9.03 14.65
CA PRO A 3 -2.40 -9.34 13.26
C PRO A 3 -2.94 -10.67 12.75
N GLU A 4 -2.87 -11.74 13.54
CA GLU A 4 -3.32 -13.07 13.13
C GLU A 4 -4.83 -13.11 12.84
N LEU A 5 -5.64 -12.59 13.76
CA LEU A 5 -7.09 -12.48 13.56
C LEU A 5 -7.41 -11.51 12.41
N GLY A 6 -6.64 -10.43 12.29
CA GLY A 6 -6.79 -9.48 11.21
C GLY A 6 -6.51 -10.10 9.84
N PHE A 7 -5.49 -10.94 9.75
CA PHE A 7 -5.14 -11.67 8.54
C PHE A 7 -6.24 -12.66 8.14
N SER A 8 -6.74 -13.46 9.08
CA SER A 8 -7.85 -14.40 8.84
C SER A 8 -9.09 -13.68 8.32
N LYS A 9 -9.45 -12.53 8.93
CA LYS A 9 -10.61 -11.73 8.50
C LYS A 9 -10.41 -11.06 7.14
N ALA A 10 -9.19 -10.67 6.81
CA ALA A 10 -8.88 -10.15 5.48
C ALA A 10 -9.08 -11.23 4.41
N LEU A 11 -8.59 -12.45 4.66
CA LEU A 11 -8.79 -13.58 3.76
C LEU A 11 -10.29 -13.93 3.61
N GLU A 12 -11.01 -14.07 4.72
CA GLU A 12 -12.46 -14.35 4.70
C GLU A 12 -13.25 -13.32 3.87
N ALA A 13 -12.80 -12.06 3.84
CA ALA A 13 -13.47 -11.01 3.08
C ALA A 13 -13.04 -10.97 1.60
N ILE A 14 -11.79 -11.29 1.28
CA ILE A 14 -11.22 -11.14 -0.05
C ILE A 14 -11.37 -12.42 -0.89
N GLU A 15 -11.25 -13.61 -0.28
CA GLU A 15 -11.35 -14.88 -0.98
C GLU A 15 -12.66 -15.02 -1.81
N PRO A 16 -13.85 -14.67 -1.30
CA PRO A 16 -15.08 -14.78 -2.07
C PRO A 16 -15.17 -13.91 -3.34
N ILE A 17 -14.37 -12.84 -3.39
CA ILE A 17 -14.35 -11.91 -4.52
C ILE A 17 -13.04 -12.01 -5.32
N ALA A 18 -12.17 -12.95 -4.99
CA ALA A 18 -10.82 -13.04 -5.56
C ALA A 18 -10.84 -13.28 -7.08
N ASP A 19 -11.80 -14.05 -7.61
CA ASP A 19 -11.97 -14.29 -9.04
C ASP A 19 -12.48 -13.04 -9.81
N GLU A 20 -13.01 -12.04 -9.10
CA GLU A 20 -13.43 -10.76 -9.68
C GLU A 20 -12.25 -9.78 -9.85
N ALA A 21 -11.02 -10.22 -9.53
CA ALA A 21 -9.80 -9.43 -9.60
C ALA A 21 -9.85 -8.13 -8.76
N PRO A 22 -10.17 -8.20 -7.44
CA PRO A 22 -10.39 -7.04 -6.60
C PRO A 22 -9.13 -6.19 -6.41
N ILE A 23 -9.35 -4.90 -6.16
CA ILE A 23 -8.32 -3.96 -5.76
C ILE A 23 -8.32 -3.85 -4.22
N VAL A 24 -7.23 -4.29 -3.59
CA VAL A 24 -7.03 -4.25 -2.15
C VAL A 24 -5.98 -3.21 -1.79
N LEU A 25 -6.35 -2.25 -0.94
CA LEU A 25 -5.42 -1.23 -0.44
C LEU A 25 -5.01 -1.55 1.00
N ILE A 26 -3.71 -1.52 1.28
CA ILE A 26 -3.15 -1.75 2.62
C ILE A 26 -2.36 -0.51 3.02
N ASP A 27 -2.92 0.28 3.92
CA ASP A 27 -2.34 1.55 4.37
C ASP A 27 -2.04 1.53 5.88
N GLY A 28 -1.30 2.52 6.30
CA GLY A 28 -0.85 2.70 7.68
C GLY A 28 0.49 3.42 7.69
N ARG A 29 0.88 3.93 8.86
CA ARG A 29 2.13 4.68 8.99
C ARG A 29 3.36 3.81 8.73
N THR A 30 4.47 4.43 8.37
CA THR A 30 5.76 3.74 8.19
C THR A 30 6.10 2.89 9.42
N GLY A 31 6.70 1.72 9.21
CA GLY A 31 7.04 0.78 10.29
C GLY A 31 5.87 -0.02 10.87
N SER A 32 4.63 0.11 10.34
CA SER A 32 3.46 -0.61 10.88
C SER A 32 3.36 -2.09 10.48
N GLY A 33 4.20 -2.59 9.54
CA GLY A 33 4.21 -3.99 9.10
C GLY A 33 3.33 -4.28 7.88
N LYS A 34 3.00 -3.27 7.09
CA LYS A 34 2.18 -3.41 5.88
C LYS A 34 2.78 -4.36 4.85
N THR A 35 4.06 -4.26 4.61
CA THR A 35 4.77 -5.03 3.58
C THR A 35 4.73 -6.53 3.86
N ASP A 36 5.02 -6.94 5.11
CA ASP A 36 4.94 -8.35 5.50
C ASP A 36 3.50 -8.88 5.40
N PHE A 37 2.53 -8.07 5.82
CA PHE A 37 1.13 -8.43 5.70
C PHE A 37 0.72 -8.58 4.23
N ALA A 38 1.11 -7.67 3.36
CA ALA A 38 0.79 -7.70 1.94
C ALA A 38 1.42 -8.90 1.21
N LEU A 39 2.67 -9.23 1.53
CA LEU A 39 3.37 -10.40 0.99
C LEU A 39 2.69 -11.71 1.43
N ASN A 40 2.29 -11.80 2.70
CA ASN A 40 1.57 -12.96 3.20
C ASN A 40 0.19 -13.10 2.53
N LEU A 41 -0.54 -11.99 2.36
CA LEU A 41 -1.82 -11.98 1.66
C LEU A 41 -1.66 -12.39 0.19
N GLN A 42 -0.65 -11.88 -0.50
CA GLN A 42 -0.33 -12.27 -1.88
C GLN A 42 -0.07 -13.78 -1.99
N ASN A 43 0.71 -14.33 -1.06
CA ASN A 43 1.05 -15.76 -1.06
C ASN A 43 -0.17 -16.65 -0.82
N GLU A 44 -1.06 -16.28 0.11
CA GLU A 44 -2.26 -17.08 0.37
C GLU A 44 -3.25 -16.99 -0.79
N LEU A 45 -3.47 -15.81 -1.35
CA LEU A 45 -4.32 -15.67 -2.54
C LEU A 45 -3.75 -16.42 -3.75
N PHE A 46 -2.42 -16.46 -3.92
CA PHE A 46 -1.80 -17.28 -4.97
C PHE A 46 -2.12 -18.78 -4.80
N ARG A 47 -2.12 -19.29 -3.57
CA ARG A 47 -2.47 -20.70 -3.29
C ARG A 47 -3.93 -21.02 -3.61
N ILE A 48 -4.83 -20.05 -3.41
CA ILE A 48 -6.26 -20.19 -3.66
C ILE A 48 -6.57 -20.12 -5.15
N LEU A 49 -5.98 -19.16 -5.86
CA LEU A 49 -6.31 -18.83 -7.25
C LEU A 49 -5.47 -19.55 -8.30
N ASP A 50 -4.35 -20.18 -7.90
CA ASP A 50 -3.30 -20.66 -8.81
C ASP A 50 -2.78 -19.58 -9.78
N GLN A 51 -2.99 -18.30 -9.42
CA GLN A 51 -2.54 -17.10 -10.13
C GLN A 51 -2.02 -16.07 -9.13
N ALA A 52 -0.81 -15.54 -9.39
CA ALA A 52 -0.23 -14.57 -8.48
C ALA A 52 -0.96 -13.22 -8.56
N PRO A 53 -1.52 -12.72 -7.43
CA PRO A 53 -1.99 -11.35 -7.36
C PRO A 53 -0.88 -10.36 -7.70
N ARG A 54 -1.21 -9.27 -8.36
CA ARG A 54 -0.25 -8.18 -8.58
C ARG A 54 -0.05 -7.42 -7.26
N LEU A 55 1.20 -7.30 -6.83
CA LEU A 55 1.58 -6.45 -5.70
C LEU A 55 2.29 -5.20 -6.21
N ILE A 56 1.87 -4.04 -5.71
CA ILE A 56 2.51 -2.74 -5.95
C ILE A 56 2.84 -2.12 -4.60
N SER A 57 4.11 -1.79 -4.39
CA SER A 57 4.53 -0.98 -3.26
C SER A 57 4.47 0.51 -3.60
N MET A 58 3.96 1.31 -2.69
CA MET A 58 3.98 2.76 -2.80
C MET A 58 5.40 3.32 -2.83
N ASP A 59 6.40 2.60 -2.29
CA ASP A 59 7.82 2.98 -2.37
C ASP A 59 8.31 3.08 -3.82
N ASP A 60 7.71 2.35 -4.75
CA ASP A 60 7.96 2.45 -6.18
C ASP A 60 7.34 3.72 -6.81
N LEU A 61 6.44 4.40 -6.11
CA LEU A 61 5.63 5.48 -6.68
C LEU A 61 5.96 6.88 -6.14
N TYR A 62 6.59 6.98 -4.95
CA TYR A 62 6.96 8.28 -4.39
C TYR A 62 8.11 8.92 -5.18
N PRO A 63 8.06 10.22 -5.46
CA PRO A 63 9.20 10.96 -6.04
C PRO A 63 10.19 11.42 -4.95
N GLY A 64 10.66 10.50 -4.10
CA GLY A 64 11.58 10.76 -3.00
C GLY A 64 10.90 11.08 -1.67
N TRP A 65 11.72 11.44 -0.66
CA TRP A 65 11.32 11.63 0.74
C TRP A 65 10.36 12.80 1.02
N GLY A 66 10.00 13.58 0.05
CA GLY A 66 9.01 14.66 0.16
C GLY A 66 7.72 14.36 -0.57
N GLY A 67 7.56 13.15 -1.10
CA GLY A 67 6.58 12.85 -2.14
C GLY A 67 5.41 11.96 -1.75
N LEU A 68 5.00 11.90 -0.47
CA LEU A 68 3.90 11.02 -0.04
C LEU A 68 2.61 11.33 -0.81
N ASN A 69 2.16 12.59 -0.78
CA ASN A 69 0.94 12.99 -1.47
C ASN A 69 1.06 12.87 -3.00
N GLU A 70 2.23 13.17 -3.56
CA GLU A 70 2.48 13.01 -5.00
C GLU A 70 2.43 11.53 -5.42
N GLY A 71 2.97 10.61 -4.59
CA GLY A 71 2.87 9.17 -4.80
C GLY A 71 1.43 8.67 -4.75
N ALA A 72 0.62 9.16 -3.80
CA ALA A 72 -0.81 8.85 -3.72
C ALA A 72 -1.58 9.33 -4.96
N LEU A 73 -1.30 10.54 -5.43
CA LEU A 73 -1.88 11.07 -6.69
C LEU A 73 -1.39 10.31 -7.91
N TYR A 74 -0.14 9.85 -7.90
CA TYR A 74 0.43 9.05 -8.99
C TYR A 74 -0.25 7.67 -9.07
N LEU A 75 -0.44 6.99 -7.94
CA LEU A 75 -1.22 5.76 -7.84
C LEU A 75 -2.62 5.95 -8.45
N LEU A 76 -3.32 6.99 -8.01
CA LEU A 76 -4.68 7.28 -8.45
C LEU A 76 -4.75 7.48 -9.98
N ARG A 77 -3.88 8.34 -10.53
CA ARG A 77 -3.95 8.75 -11.94
C ARG A 77 -3.43 7.69 -12.91
N HIS A 78 -2.36 6.99 -12.56
CA HIS A 78 -1.66 6.08 -13.46
C HIS A 78 -2.07 4.62 -13.31
N ILE A 79 -2.68 4.25 -12.17
CA ILE A 79 -3.02 2.86 -11.87
C ILE A 79 -4.52 2.69 -11.65
N LEU A 80 -5.09 3.32 -10.62
CA LEU A 80 -6.46 3.03 -10.23
C LEU A 80 -7.50 3.55 -11.23
N ILE A 81 -7.38 4.79 -11.71
CA ILE A 81 -8.32 5.36 -12.70
C ILE A 81 -8.31 4.59 -14.03
N PRO A 82 -7.16 4.24 -14.63
CA PRO A 82 -7.16 3.37 -15.82
C PRO A 82 -7.86 2.04 -15.58
N LEU A 83 -7.54 1.35 -14.47
CA LEU A 83 -8.13 0.05 -14.15
C LEU A 83 -9.64 0.13 -13.95
N SER A 84 -10.15 1.17 -13.28
CA SER A 84 -11.60 1.37 -13.11
C SER A 84 -12.36 1.58 -14.41
N LYS A 85 -11.65 1.90 -15.48
CA LYS A 85 -12.19 2.04 -16.85
C LYS A 85 -11.91 0.82 -17.74
N ASN A 86 -11.48 -0.29 -17.15
CA ASN A 86 -11.03 -1.49 -17.87
C ASN A 86 -9.90 -1.20 -18.89
N GLN A 87 -9.01 -0.26 -18.54
CA GLN A 87 -7.84 0.09 -19.34
C GLN A 87 -6.57 -0.44 -18.67
N THR A 88 -5.55 -0.71 -19.45
CA THR A 88 -4.23 -1.06 -18.94
C THR A 88 -3.63 0.13 -18.20
N ALA A 89 -3.23 -0.08 -16.96
CA ALA A 89 -2.46 0.88 -16.19
C ALA A 89 -0.99 0.87 -16.65
N TYR A 90 -0.38 2.04 -16.73
CA TYR A 90 1.03 2.22 -17.08
C TYR A 90 1.69 3.18 -16.10
N TRP A 91 2.84 2.80 -15.56
CA TRP A 91 3.60 3.67 -14.66
C TRP A 91 5.10 3.41 -14.75
N ASN A 92 5.91 4.39 -14.33
CA ASN A 92 7.34 4.24 -14.14
C ASN A 92 7.63 4.16 -12.64
N ARG A 93 8.41 3.17 -12.24
CA ARG A 93 8.88 3.06 -10.85
C ARG A 93 9.86 4.19 -10.54
N TYR A 94 9.95 4.56 -9.29
CA TYR A 94 10.95 5.53 -8.82
C TYR A 94 12.21 4.79 -8.36
N ASP A 95 13.34 5.18 -8.91
CA ASP A 95 14.66 4.72 -8.50
C ASP A 95 15.21 5.66 -7.43
N TRP A 96 15.29 5.18 -6.20
CA TRP A 96 15.76 5.93 -5.03
C TRP A 96 17.26 6.27 -5.11
N HIS A 97 18.06 5.47 -5.80
CA HIS A 97 19.50 5.73 -6.00
C HIS A 97 19.72 6.80 -7.09
N ALA A 98 19.04 6.64 -8.22
CA ALA A 98 19.09 7.62 -9.30
C ALA A 98 18.28 8.89 -9.00
N LYS A 99 17.44 8.89 -7.97
CA LYS A 99 16.52 9.97 -7.57
C LYS A 99 15.64 10.44 -8.74
N SER A 100 15.18 9.51 -9.54
CA SER A 100 14.37 9.77 -10.74
C SER A 100 13.46 8.58 -11.06
N ARG A 101 12.45 8.80 -11.89
CA ARG A 101 11.66 7.69 -12.39
C ARG A 101 12.46 6.88 -13.42
N GLU A 102 12.33 5.54 -13.35
CA GLU A 102 12.93 4.64 -14.34
C GLU A 102 12.43 4.95 -15.76
N GLY A 103 13.29 4.76 -16.76
CA GLY A 103 12.88 4.87 -18.15
C GLY A 103 12.00 3.71 -18.62
N LYS A 104 11.98 2.60 -17.88
CA LYS A 104 11.17 1.42 -18.20
C LYS A 104 9.74 1.60 -17.71
N LEU A 105 8.79 1.42 -18.62
CA LEU A 105 7.37 1.44 -18.31
C LEU A 105 6.93 0.09 -17.76
N THR A 106 6.29 0.10 -16.60
CA THR A 106 5.60 -1.06 -16.00
C THR A 106 4.12 -1.01 -16.38
N SER A 107 3.47 -2.16 -16.56
CA SER A 107 2.05 -2.21 -16.89
C SER A 107 1.30 -3.30 -16.14
N PHE A 108 -0.01 -3.11 -16.02
CA PHE A 108 -0.96 -4.09 -15.49
C PHE A 108 -2.33 -3.87 -16.13
N SER A 109 -2.94 -4.95 -16.63
CA SER A 109 -4.22 -4.88 -17.37
C SER A 109 -5.42 -5.39 -16.55
N GLY A 110 -5.22 -5.65 -15.25
CA GLY A 110 -6.24 -6.35 -14.46
C GLY A 110 -6.23 -7.86 -14.73
N GLY A 111 -7.31 -8.53 -14.32
CA GLY A 111 -7.52 -9.97 -14.52
C GLY A 111 -7.01 -10.86 -13.37
N THR A 112 -6.26 -10.29 -12.44
CA THR A 112 -5.90 -10.91 -11.15
C THR A 112 -6.06 -9.87 -10.04
N PRO A 113 -6.19 -10.26 -8.77
CA PRO A 113 -6.24 -9.32 -7.66
C PRO A 113 -5.04 -8.36 -7.70
N LEU A 114 -5.30 -7.08 -7.40
CA LEU A 114 -4.29 -6.06 -7.22
C LEU A 114 -4.19 -5.72 -5.73
N ILE A 115 -3.02 -5.90 -5.15
CA ILE A 115 -2.69 -5.45 -3.80
C ILE A 115 -1.78 -4.22 -3.93
N VAL A 116 -2.20 -3.10 -3.35
CA VAL A 116 -1.35 -1.90 -3.23
C VAL A 116 -1.06 -1.68 -1.74
N GLU A 117 0.22 -1.65 -1.38
CA GLU A 117 0.62 -1.43 0.00
C GLU A 117 1.53 -0.21 0.14
N GLY A 118 1.39 0.50 1.24
CA GLY A 118 2.27 1.61 1.62
C GLY A 118 1.52 2.85 2.09
N CYS A 119 2.27 3.79 2.68
CA CYS A 119 1.71 5.02 3.22
C CYS A 119 0.98 5.83 2.13
N GLY A 120 -0.26 6.25 2.40
CA GLY A 120 -1.04 7.05 1.45
C GLY A 120 -1.65 6.27 0.28
N SER A 121 -1.63 4.93 0.32
CA SER A 121 -2.38 4.12 -0.64
C SER A 121 -3.90 4.32 -0.50
N LEU A 122 -4.38 4.63 0.71
CA LEU A 122 -5.78 4.80 1.06
C LEU A 122 -6.14 6.28 1.27
N SER A 123 -6.42 6.99 0.20
CA SER A 123 -7.05 8.31 0.21
C SER A 123 -8.56 8.19 0.03
N MET A 124 -9.31 9.27 0.22
CA MET A 124 -10.75 9.30 -0.12
C MET A 124 -11.01 8.87 -1.56
N ALA A 125 -10.21 9.35 -2.50
CA ALA A 125 -10.38 9.04 -3.92
C ALA A 125 -9.97 7.61 -4.30
N SER A 126 -8.89 7.07 -3.73
CA SER A 126 -8.48 5.69 -3.98
C SER A 126 -9.44 4.68 -3.34
N ARG A 127 -10.08 5.06 -2.21
CA ARG A 127 -11.10 4.22 -1.57
C ARG A 127 -12.30 3.95 -2.48
N GLU A 128 -12.74 4.95 -3.24
CA GLU A 128 -13.86 4.81 -4.19
C GLU A 128 -13.55 3.85 -5.35
N LEU A 129 -12.28 3.59 -5.60
CA LEU A 129 -11.79 2.72 -6.68
C LEU A 129 -11.23 1.39 -6.17
N SER A 130 -11.47 1.05 -4.91
CA SER A 130 -10.99 -0.18 -4.29
C SER A 130 -12.15 -1.01 -3.73
N ASP A 131 -11.99 -2.33 -3.77
CA ASP A 131 -12.99 -3.27 -3.26
C ASP A 131 -12.82 -3.51 -1.76
N TYR A 132 -11.58 -3.53 -1.29
CA TYR A 132 -11.27 -3.74 0.12
C TYR A 132 -10.10 -2.88 0.59
N ALA A 133 -10.20 -2.35 1.80
CA ALA A 133 -9.17 -1.50 2.37
C ALA A 133 -8.83 -1.93 3.80
N ILE A 134 -7.53 -2.02 4.09
CA ILE A 134 -6.97 -2.45 5.37
C ILE A 134 -6.10 -1.32 5.92
N TRP A 135 -6.30 -0.99 7.18
CA TRP A 135 -5.44 -0.10 7.95
C TRP A 135 -4.64 -0.89 8.97
N ILE A 136 -3.30 -0.75 8.95
CA ILE A 136 -2.41 -1.36 9.92
C ILE A 136 -1.74 -0.28 10.75
N SER A 137 -1.91 -0.36 12.08
CA SER A 137 -1.29 0.54 13.05
C SER A 137 -0.29 -0.21 13.93
N ALA A 138 0.70 0.51 14.45
CA ALA A 138 1.61 0.07 15.50
C ALA A 138 1.99 1.28 16.36
N PRO A 139 2.40 1.06 17.64
CA PRO A 139 2.90 2.12 18.49
C PRO A 139 4.08 2.87 17.82
N GLU A 140 4.16 4.18 18.03
CA GLU A 140 5.17 5.02 17.37
C GLU A 140 6.60 4.56 17.67
N GLN A 141 6.89 4.19 18.91
CA GLN A 141 8.21 3.68 19.27
C GLN A 141 8.59 2.44 18.44
N ILE A 142 7.67 1.47 18.33
CA ILE A 142 7.88 0.24 17.55
C ILE A 142 8.08 0.56 16.08
N ARG A 143 7.29 1.49 15.53
CA ARG A 143 7.42 1.91 14.13
C ARG A 143 8.76 2.55 13.84
N ARG A 144 9.24 3.39 14.76
CA ARG A 144 10.56 4.05 14.65
C ARG A 144 11.71 3.04 14.73
N GLU A 145 11.63 2.09 15.64
CA GLU A 145 12.60 1.00 15.76
C GLU A 145 12.66 0.17 14.47
N ARG A 146 11.51 -0.28 13.95
CA ARG A 146 11.41 -1.03 12.68
C ARG A 146 11.90 -0.24 11.47
N PHE A 147 11.65 1.07 11.43
CA PHE A 147 12.14 1.94 10.37
C PHE A 147 13.67 2.01 10.35
N SER A 148 14.29 2.19 11.51
CA SER A 148 15.75 2.22 11.66
C SER A 148 16.39 0.86 11.36
N GLU A 149 15.84 -0.22 11.89
CA GLU A 149 16.36 -1.57 11.69
C GLU A 149 16.33 -2.03 10.22
N ARG A 150 15.28 -1.68 9.48
CA ARG A 150 15.09 -2.10 8.08
C ARG A 150 16.28 -1.76 7.20
N ASP A 151 16.84 -0.57 7.36
CA ASP A 151 17.89 -0.03 6.50
C ASP A 151 19.19 0.27 7.29
N GLY A 152 19.32 -0.27 8.51
CA GLY A 152 20.50 -0.08 9.36
C GLY A 152 20.72 1.39 9.78
N GLY A 153 19.65 2.16 9.91
CA GLY A 153 19.68 3.57 10.34
C GLY A 153 20.09 4.58 9.25
N ILE A 154 20.34 4.13 8.02
CA ILE A 154 20.81 5.01 6.93
C ILE A 154 19.81 6.12 6.62
N PHE A 155 18.51 5.89 6.82
CA PHE A 155 17.45 6.83 6.49
C PHE A 155 16.81 7.48 7.71
N ASP A 156 17.36 7.31 8.92
CA ASP A 156 16.80 7.85 10.18
C ASP A 156 16.60 9.37 10.12
N GLU A 157 17.45 10.10 9.41
CA GLU A 157 17.33 11.55 9.21
C GLU A 157 16.03 11.97 8.48
N PHE A 158 15.43 11.07 7.73
CA PHE A 158 14.19 11.33 6.97
C PHE A 158 12.92 10.97 7.74
N TYR A 159 13.02 10.28 8.88
CA TYR A 159 11.85 9.81 9.62
C TYR A 159 10.89 10.94 9.99
N GLU A 160 11.40 12.02 10.58
CA GLU A 160 10.56 13.16 11.01
C GLU A 160 9.91 13.86 9.82
N LYS A 161 10.65 14.03 8.73
CA LYS A 161 10.10 14.61 7.50
C LYS A 161 8.99 13.75 6.90
N TRP A 162 9.17 12.42 6.95
CA TRP A 162 8.16 11.48 6.46
C TRP A 162 6.93 11.46 7.36
N SER A 163 7.13 11.38 8.68
CA SER A 163 6.05 11.39 9.68
C SER A 163 5.19 12.64 9.60
N SER A 164 5.80 13.81 9.35
CA SER A 164 5.04 15.07 9.16
C SER A 164 4.11 15.01 7.94
N GLN A 165 4.54 14.39 6.84
CA GLN A 165 3.67 14.20 5.67
C GLN A 165 2.56 13.18 5.93
N GLU A 166 2.84 12.13 6.71
CA GLU A 166 1.81 11.19 7.17
C GLU A 166 0.76 11.91 8.02
N ASP A 167 1.17 12.80 8.94
CA ASP A 167 0.24 13.56 9.77
C ASP A 167 -0.69 14.44 8.91
N GLU A 168 -0.15 15.16 7.94
CA GLU A 168 -0.92 15.98 7.02
C GLU A 168 -1.88 15.14 6.17
N PHE A 169 -1.38 14.05 5.58
CA PHE A 169 -2.16 13.18 4.71
C PHE A 169 -3.30 12.50 5.47
N TYR A 170 -3.01 11.91 6.63
CA TYR A 170 -4.02 11.19 7.40
C TYR A 170 -5.00 12.09 8.14
N SER A 171 -4.61 13.32 8.48
CA SER A 171 -5.56 14.31 8.98
C SER A 171 -6.57 14.74 7.91
N THR A 172 -6.12 14.81 6.66
CA THR A 172 -6.94 15.20 5.50
C THR A 172 -7.86 14.07 5.05
N HIS A 173 -7.30 12.87 4.86
CA HIS A 173 -8.02 11.76 4.23
C HIS A 173 -8.71 10.83 5.22
N ARG A 174 -8.32 10.84 6.51
CA ARG A 174 -8.85 9.98 7.57
C ARG A 174 -8.81 8.49 7.19
N SER A 175 -7.69 8.06 6.60
CA SER A 175 -7.52 6.73 5.98
C SER A 175 -7.94 5.57 6.90
N ALA A 176 -7.61 5.65 8.19
CA ALA A 176 -8.04 4.64 9.15
C ALA A 176 -9.56 4.47 9.21
N GLU A 177 -10.32 5.55 9.02
CA GLU A 177 -11.79 5.52 9.06
C GLU A 177 -12.40 5.00 7.76
N LEU A 178 -11.69 5.16 6.65
CA LEU A 178 -12.09 4.65 5.34
C LEU A 178 -11.91 3.14 5.20
N SER A 179 -11.08 2.52 6.06
CA SER A 179 -10.75 1.11 5.96
C SER A 179 -11.92 0.19 6.37
N ASN A 180 -12.02 -0.95 5.70
CA ASN A 180 -12.94 -2.04 6.06
C ASN A 180 -12.44 -2.81 7.29
N LEU A 181 -11.11 -2.88 7.45
CA LEU A 181 -10.46 -3.65 8.50
C LEU A 181 -9.35 -2.84 9.16
N ARG A 182 -9.30 -2.86 10.51
CA ARG A 182 -8.21 -2.23 11.28
C ARG A 182 -7.46 -3.26 12.10
N ILE A 183 -6.16 -3.27 11.92
CA ILE A 183 -5.22 -4.19 12.57
C ILE A 183 -4.26 -3.39 13.44
N GLU A 184 -4.03 -3.85 14.65
CA GLU A 184 -3.02 -3.33 15.56
C GLU A 184 -1.88 -4.35 15.63
N ASN A 185 -0.70 -3.93 15.20
CA ASN A 185 0.51 -4.73 15.11
C ASN A 185 1.56 -4.23 16.14
N PRO A 186 1.46 -4.70 17.40
CA PRO A 186 2.32 -4.24 18.51
C PRO A 186 3.76 -4.65 18.36
#